data_35e687fa8ebb51390c4b624c7baa432b
#
_entry.id   35e687fa8ebb51390c4b624c7baa432b
#
_cell.length_a   1.000
_cell.length_b   1.000
_cell.length_c   1.000
_cell.angle_alpha   90.00
_cell.angle_beta   90.00
_cell.angle_gamma   90.00
#
_symmetry.space_group_name_H-M   'P 1'
#
loop_
_entity.id
_entity.type
_entity.pdbx_description
1 polymer ?
#
loop_
_entity_poly.entity_id
_entity_poly.type
_entity_poly.pdbx_seq_one_letter_code
_entity_poly.pdbx_strand_id
1 'polypeptide(L)'
;MNMEFKRKMPTPQAVKDMYPISADLAEQKKETDRALRDIFLGTSERLALIIGPCSADREDAVLEYICRLREVQERVKDKILIVPRVYTNKPRTTGDGYKGMLHQPDPNSSPDMLKGLIAIRKLHIRVLEQTGFSCADEMLYPENHHYLSDVLSYVAVGARSVENQLHRLTASGLDIPVGMKNPTGGNLSVMINSITAAQHPHTFVYSSWEVQSKGNPLAHAILRGLANKHGRSVPNYHYEDLQLLCELYDQSGLQNPAVVVDTNHSNSGKHWEEQPRIAKEILHSTRHSAQIGRLVKGLMIESYLEDGCQKPDGGVYGKSITDPCLGWKKTERLIYELADLR
;
A
#
# COMPACT_ATOMS: atom_id res chain seq x y z
N MET A 1 -6.39 -30.06 18.77
CA MET A 1 -6.02 -28.92 17.90
C MET A 1 -5.22 -29.49 16.73
N ASN A 2 -5.56 -29.16 15.50
CA ASN A 2 -4.86 -29.68 14.31
C ASN A 2 -3.79 -28.67 13.85
N MET A 3 -2.87 -28.33 14.77
CA MET A 3 -1.73 -27.41 14.53
C MET A 3 -0.51 -27.93 15.28
N GLU A 4 0.65 -27.82 14.62
CA GLU A 4 1.96 -28.10 15.22
C GLU A 4 2.67 -26.77 15.54
N PHE A 5 3.10 -26.59 16.78
CA PHE A 5 3.88 -25.43 17.22
C PHE A 5 5.37 -25.66 16.92
N LYS A 6 5.85 -25.15 15.78
CA LYS A 6 7.22 -25.38 15.31
C LYS A 6 8.28 -24.59 16.07
N ARG A 7 8.02 -23.31 16.32
CA ARG A 7 8.93 -22.42 17.05
C ARG A 7 8.20 -21.20 17.62
N LYS A 8 8.71 -20.62 18.68
CA LYS A 8 8.30 -19.32 19.18
C LYS A 8 8.97 -18.23 18.34
N MET A 9 8.19 -17.26 17.86
CA MET A 9 8.73 -16.11 17.13
C MET A 9 9.36 -15.11 18.11
N PRO A 10 10.44 -14.39 17.72
CA PRO A 10 10.98 -13.29 18.53
C PRO A 10 9.93 -12.18 18.67
N THR A 11 10.03 -11.42 19.76
CA THR A 11 9.16 -10.23 19.91
C THR A 11 9.52 -9.14 18.90
N PRO A 12 8.59 -8.24 18.54
CA PRO A 12 8.90 -7.08 17.68
C PRO A 12 10.10 -6.27 18.20
N GLN A 13 10.16 -6.01 19.51
CA GLN A 13 11.28 -5.28 20.10
C GLN A 13 12.61 -6.02 19.92
N ALA A 14 12.65 -7.32 20.17
CA ALA A 14 13.87 -8.11 19.98
C ALA A 14 14.39 -8.06 18.52
N VAL A 15 13.47 -8.04 17.53
CA VAL A 15 13.86 -7.92 16.13
C VAL A 15 14.36 -6.50 15.79
N LYS A 16 13.73 -5.47 16.36
CA LYS A 16 14.19 -4.07 16.22
C LYS A 16 15.56 -3.85 16.84
N ASP A 17 15.81 -4.46 18.00
CA ASP A 17 17.12 -4.39 18.68
C ASP A 17 18.22 -5.12 17.91
N MET A 18 17.88 -6.24 17.25
CA MET A 18 18.83 -6.95 16.36
C MET A 18 19.12 -6.21 15.05
N TYR A 19 18.17 -5.45 14.53
CA TYR A 19 18.27 -4.71 13.28
C TYR A 19 17.73 -3.28 13.51
N PRO A 20 18.47 -2.44 14.27
CA PRO A 20 18.05 -1.08 14.56
C PRO A 20 18.21 -0.17 13.32
N ILE A 21 17.47 0.93 13.30
CA ILE A 21 17.73 2.06 12.41
C ILE A 21 18.52 3.14 13.16
N SER A 22 19.32 3.91 12.45
CA SER A 22 20.01 5.06 13.04
C SER A 22 19.04 6.21 13.38
N ALA A 23 19.48 7.15 14.19
CA ALA A 23 18.67 8.33 14.51
C ALA A 23 18.36 9.17 13.26
N ASP A 24 19.31 9.27 12.32
CA ASP A 24 19.15 10.00 11.05
C ASP A 24 18.07 9.34 10.17
N LEU A 25 18.08 8.01 10.06
CA LEU A 25 17.06 7.27 9.32
C LEU A 25 15.67 7.39 9.96
N ALA A 26 15.62 7.38 11.29
CA ALA A 26 14.37 7.60 12.01
C ALA A 26 13.82 9.02 11.76
N GLU A 27 14.66 10.04 11.64
CA GLU A 27 14.23 11.39 11.30
C GLU A 27 13.77 11.50 9.84
N GLN A 28 14.48 10.91 8.88
CA GLN A 28 14.01 10.83 7.48
C GLN A 28 12.65 10.17 7.36
N LYS A 29 12.41 9.07 8.10
CA LYS A 29 11.09 8.43 8.16
C LYS A 29 10.03 9.39 8.70
N LYS A 30 10.31 10.13 9.77
CA LYS A 30 9.38 11.13 10.33
C LYS A 30 9.09 12.28 9.36
N GLU A 31 10.07 12.70 8.54
CA GLU A 31 9.85 13.69 7.48
C GLU A 31 8.87 13.17 6.43
N THR A 32 9.02 11.92 6.01
CA THR A 32 8.07 11.27 5.11
C THR A 32 6.68 11.17 5.73
N ASP A 33 6.58 10.80 7.02
CA ASP A 33 5.30 10.72 7.74
C ASP A 33 4.60 12.08 7.79
N ARG A 34 5.35 13.16 8.12
CA ARG A 34 4.83 14.54 8.13
C ARG A 34 4.31 14.94 6.74
N ALA A 35 5.12 14.69 5.70
CA ALA A 35 4.77 15.01 4.33
C ALA A 35 3.51 14.27 3.85
N LEU A 36 3.37 12.98 4.17
CA LEU A 36 2.17 12.20 3.88
C LEU A 36 0.96 12.70 4.69
N ARG A 37 1.15 12.97 5.98
CA ARG A 37 0.12 13.52 6.85
C ARG A 37 -0.45 14.82 6.25
N ASP A 38 0.40 15.73 5.81
CA ASP A 38 0.00 17.00 5.21
C ASP A 38 -0.84 16.81 3.94
N ILE A 39 -0.50 15.82 3.11
CA ILE A 39 -1.28 15.47 1.92
C ILE A 39 -2.66 14.95 2.32
N PHE A 40 -2.75 14.02 3.27
CA PHE A 40 -4.01 13.42 3.68
C PHE A 40 -4.90 14.38 4.49
N LEU A 41 -4.33 15.31 5.22
CA LEU A 41 -5.06 16.41 5.88
C LEU A 41 -5.47 17.53 4.90
N GLY A 42 -4.91 17.56 3.68
CA GLY A 42 -5.19 18.58 2.67
C GLY A 42 -4.46 19.92 2.91
N THR A 43 -3.42 19.94 3.75
CA THR A 43 -2.53 21.10 3.96
C THR A 43 -1.41 21.16 2.91
N SER A 44 -1.19 20.07 2.17
CA SER A 44 -0.30 20.01 1.01
C SER A 44 -1.10 19.63 -0.24
N GLU A 45 -0.84 20.32 -1.36
CA GLU A 45 -1.46 20.02 -2.66
C GLU A 45 -0.75 18.94 -3.44
N ARG A 46 0.38 18.40 -2.95
CA ARG A 46 1.08 17.30 -3.60
C ARG A 46 0.20 16.06 -3.71
N LEU A 47 0.47 15.26 -4.74
CA LEU A 47 -0.14 13.95 -4.93
C LEU A 47 0.74 12.87 -4.28
N ALA A 48 0.17 12.01 -3.45
CA ALA A 48 0.85 10.81 -2.99
C ALA A 48 0.84 9.75 -4.11
N LEU A 49 2.01 9.31 -4.56
CA LEU A 49 2.14 8.27 -5.57
C LEU A 49 2.71 7.00 -4.94
N ILE A 50 1.83 6.03 -4.63
CA ILE A 50 2.21 4.75 -4.07
C ILE A 50 2.51 3.80 -5.23
N ILE A 51 3.79 3.56 -5.51
CA ILE A 51 4.21 2.90 -6.74
C ILE A 51 5.31 1.86 -6.52
N GLY A 52 5.16 0.68 -7.12
CA GLY A 52 6.13 -0.40 -7.03
C GLY A 52 5.55 -1.76 -7.42
N PRO A 53 6.32 -2.85 -7.29
CA PRO A 53 5.91 -4.17 -7.72
C PRO A 53 4.64 -4.65 -7.01
N CYS A 54 3.90 -5.53 -7.68
CA CYS A 54 2.73 -6.17 -7.08
C CYS A 54 3.08 -6.92 -5.80
N SER A 55 4.25 -7.57 -5.77
CA SER A 55 4.85 -8.20 -4.59
C SER A 55 6.36 -8.00 -4.65
N ALA A 56 6.99 -7.71 -3.51
CA ALA A 56 8.43 -7.82 -3.38
C ALA A 56 8.82 -9.31 -3.43
N ASP A 57 9.67 -9.67 -4.39
CA ASP A 57 10.11 -11.03 -4.63
C ASP A 57 11.63 -11.20 -4.51
N ARG A 58 12.38 -10.24 -5.01
CA ARG A 58 13.85 -10.22 -5.01
C ARG A 58 14.37 -8.90 -4.47
N GLU A 59 15.18 -8.96 -3.44
CA GLU A 59 15.72 -7.77 -2.77
C GLU A 59 16.51 -6.87 -3.71
N ASP A 60 17.41 -7.45 -4.55
CA ASP A 60 18.24 -6.72 -5.49
C ASP A 60 17.43 -5.94 -6.53
N ALA A 61 16.44 -6.58 -7.14
CA ALA A 61 15.58 -5.96 -8.15
C ALA A 61 14.66 -4.88 -7.55
N VAL A 62 14.14 -5.11 -6.33
CA VAL A 62 13.32 -4.12 -5.61
C VAL A 62 14.17 -2.88 -5.29
N LEU A 63 15.39 -3.07 -4.78
CA LEU A 63 16.29 -1.96 -4.47
C LEU A 63 16.68 -1.17 -5.72
N GLU A 64 17.05 -1.85 -6.82
CA GLU A 64 17.34 -1.19 -8.10
C GLU A 64 16.16 -0.33 -8.57
N TYR A 65 14.95 -0.89 -8.54
CA TYR A 65 13.74 -0.17 -8.93
C TYR A 65 13.55 1.10 -8.06
N ILE A 66 13.71 0.98 -6.75
CA ILE A 66 13.49 2.10 -5.83
C ILE A 66 14.60 3.16 -5.95
N CYS A 67 15.86 2.77 -6.21
CA CYS A 67 16.92 3.71 -6.50
C CYS A 67 16.60 4.57 -7.73
N ARG A 68 16.06 3.96 -8.80
CA ARG A 68 15.59 4.70 -9.97
C ARG A 68 14.42 5.64 -9.64
N LEU A 69 13.49 5.23 -8.77
CA LEU A 69 12.41 6.11 -8.28
C LEU A 69 12.97 7.33 -7.53
N ARG A 70 14.08 7.16 -6.78
CA ARG A 70 14.71 8.25 -6.05
C ARG A 70 15.19 9.35 -6.99
N GLU A 71 15.79 8.99 -8.11
CA GLU A 71 16.24 9.96 -9.13
C GLU A 71 15.06 10.75 -9.72
N VAL A 72 13.94 10.07 -9.99
CA VAL A 72 12.71 10.71 -10.48
C VAL A 72 12.08 11.61 -9.42
N GLN A 73 12.08 11.19 -8.14
CA GLN A 73 11.51 11.99 -7.03
C GLN A 73 12.11 13.39 -6.95
N GLU A 74 13.42 13.54 -7.14
CA GLU A 74 14.07 14.85 -7.07
C GLU A 74 13.54 15.85 -8.10
N ARG A 75 13.06 15.36 -9.26
CA ARG A 75 12.52 16.19 -10.34
C ARG A 75 11.03 16.54 -10.19
N VAL A 76 10.30 15.75 -9.38
CA VAL A 76 8.84 15.91 -9.24
C VAL A 76 8.40 16.25 -7.81
N LYS A 77 9.32 16.43 -6.88
CA LYS A 77 9.08 16.55 -5.42
C LYS A 77 8.13 17.68 -5.01
N ASP A 78 8.05 18.73 -5.81
CA ASP A 78 7.15 19.86 -5.52
C ASP A 78 5.68 19.53 -5.82
N LYS A 79 5.42 18.54 -6.68
CA LYS A 79 4.09 18.14 -7.15
C LYS A 79 3.67 16.74 -6.70
N ILE A 80 4.63 15.83 -6.60
CA ILE A 80 4.38 14.42 -6.28
C ILE A 80 5.31 13.97 -5.14
N LEU A 81 4.73 13.31 -4.16
CA LEU A 81 5.46 12.56 -3.15
C LEU A 81 5.38 11.07 -3.51
N ILE A 82 6.50 10.50 -3.93
CA ILE A 82 6.60 9.07 -4.24
C ILE A 82 6.73 8.28 -2.93
N VAL A 83 5.92 7.26 -2.77
CA VAL A 83 5.99 6.27 -1.69
C VAL A 83 6.21 4.91 -2.34
N PRO A 84 7.41 4.32 -2.22
CA PRO A 84 7.67 3.02 -2.82
C PRO A 84 6.74 1.95 -2.23
N ARG A 85 6.08 1.22 -3.12
CA ARG A 85 5.25 0.08 -2.77
C ARG A 85 6.15 -1.15 -2.65
N VAL A 86 6.42 -1.59 -1.42
CA VAL A 86 7.19 -2.79 -1.08
C VAL A 86 6.28 -3.76 -0.37
N TYR A 87 5.38 -4.38 -1.13
CA TYR A 87 4.41 -5.32 -0.56
C TYR A 87 5.07 -6.67 -0.31
N THR A 88 5.28 -6.97 0.96
CA THR A 88 5.99 -8.16 1.43
C THR A 88 5.08 -9.35 1.67
N ASN A 89 3.78 -9.14 1.58
CA ASN A 89 2.73 -10.15 1.72
C ASN A 89 1.86 -10.23 0.46
N LYS A 90 1.40 -11.43 0.12
CA LYS A 90 0.44 -11.64 -0.96
C LYS A 90 -0.71 -12.54 -0.49
N PRO A 91 -1.91 -11.97 -0.24
CA PRO A 91 -3.06 -12.77 0.11
C PRO A 91 -3.48 -13.65 -1.07
N ARG A 92 -3.75 -14.94 -0.78
CA ARG A 92 -4.18 -15.93 -1.77
C ARG A 92 -5.52 -16.52 -1.39
N THR A 93 -6.50 -16.41 -2.27
CA THR A 93 -7.89 -16.87 -2.02
C THR A 93 -7.97 -18.38 -1.78
N THR A 94 -7.21 -19.17 -2.56
CA THR A 94 -7.17 -20.63 -2.44
C THR A 94 -6.00 -21.15 -1.61
N GLY A 95 -5.09 -20.24 -1.20
CA GLY A 95 -3.87 -20.61 -0.48
C GLY A 95 -2.69 -21.03 -1.38
N ASP A 96 -2.90 -21.11 -2.70
CA ASP A 96 -1.87 -21.54 -3.66
C ASP A 96 -1.03 -20.36 -4.19
N GLY A 97 0.21 -20.67 -4.61
CA GLY A 97 1.15 -19.73 -5.23
C GLY A 97 2.00 -18.94 -4.22
N TYR A 98 2.85 -18.05 -4.73
CA TYR A 98 3.75 -17.24 -3.93
C TYR A 98 2.97 -16.34 -2.96
N LYS A 99 3.31 -16.43 -1.66
CA LYS A 99 2.60 -15.75 -0.57
C LYS A 99 3.30 -14.48 -0.07
N GLY A 100 4.33 -14.05 -0.77
CA GLY A 100 5.15 -12.89 -0.39
C GLY A 100 6.42 -13.25 0.37
N MET A 101 7.33 -12.29 0.45
CA MET A 101 8.66 -12.45 1.05
C MET A 101 8.60 -12.83 2.54
N LEU A 102 7.57 -12.40 3.27
CA LEU A 102 7.37 -12.82 4.67
C LEU A 102 7.25 -14.34 4.81
N HIS A 103 6.57 -15.01 3.90
CA HIS A 103 6.43 -16.47 3.92
C HIS A 103 7.60 -17.19 3.25
N GLN A 104 8.06 -16.63 2.13
CA GLN A 104 9.02 -17.24 1.22
C GLN A 104 10.03 -16.16 0.78
N PRO A 105 11.05 -15.86 1.61
CA PRO A 105 12.11 -14.91 1.25
C PRO A 105 12.88 -15.33 -0.02
N ASP A 106 12.93 -16.62 -0.29
CA ASP A 106 13.28 -17.20 -1.59
C ASP A 106 12.01 -17.86 -2.19
N PRO A 107 11.47 -17.33 -3.31
CA PRO A 107 10.25 -17.84 -3.94
C PRO A 107 10.27 -19.32 -4.30
N ASN A 108 11.47 -19.90 -4.48
CA ASN A 108 11.67 -21.31 -4.86
C ASN A 108 11.87 -22.25 -3.66
N SER A 109 11.93 -21.70 -2.44
CA SER A 109 12.14 -22.47 -1.21
C SER A 109 10.83 -22.73 -0.46
N SER A 110 10.87 -23.69 0.47
CA SER A 110 9.77 -23.92 1.41
C SER A 110 9.57 -22.71 2.35
N PRO A 111 8.34 -22.47 2.83
CA PRO A 111 8.06 -21.35 3.73
C PRO A 111 8.91 -21.37 5.01
N ASP A 112 9.50 -20.22 5.37
CA ASP A 112 10.17 -19.97 6.65
C ASP A 112 9.82 -18.56 7.16
N MET A 113 8.84 -18.49 8.06
CA MET A 113 8.32 -17.23 8.60
C MET A 113 9.36 -16.42 9.37
N LEU A 114 10.32 -17.05 10.04
CA LEU A 114 11.35 -16.32 10.80
C LEU A 114 12.37 -15.67 9.84
N LYS A 115 12.84 -16.42 8.86
CA LYS A 115 13.71 -15.88 7.81
C LYS A 115 13.00 -14.78 7.03
N GLY A 116 11.72 -14.99 6.70
CA GLY A 116 10.91 -14.00 6.01
C GLY A 116 10.76 -12.72 6.82
N LEU A 117 10.44 -12.80 8.10
CA LEU A 117 10.33 -11.64 8.99
C LEU A 117 11.62 -10.81 9.05
N ILE A 118 12.76 -11.48 9.14
CA ILE A 118 14.07 -10.82 9.12
C ILE A 118 14.35 -10.21 7.73
N ALA A 119 14.03 -10.94 6.66
CA ALA A 119 14.25 -10.46 5.30
C ALA A 119 13.46 -9.19 4.99
N ILE A 120 12.15 -9.15 5.32
CA ILE A 120 11.33 -7.97 5.07
C ILE A 120 11.81 -6.75 5.87
N ARG A 121 12.20 -6.93 7.14
CA ARG A 121 12.74 -5.83 7.92
C ARG A 121 14.05 -5.29 7.34
N LYS A 122 14.98 -6.18 6.97
CA LYS A 122 16.24 -5.80 6.32
C LYS A 122 16.00 -5.08 5.01
N LEU A 123 15.07 -5.55 4.18
CA LEU A 123 14.73 -4.90 2.91
C LEU A 123 14.26 -3.45 3.14
N HIS A 124 13.33 -3.23 4.07
CA HIS A 124 12.85 -1.87 4.37
C HIS A 124 13.94 -0.96 4.93
N ILE A 125 14.82 -1.48 5.80
CA ILE A 125 15.97 -0.73 6.31
C ILE A 125 16.92 -0.35 5.15
N ARG A 126 17.27 -1.30 4.28
CA ARG A 126 18.15 -1.03 3.12
C ARG A 126 17.56 -0.03 2.15
N VAL A 127 16.25 -0.09 1.91
CA VAL A 127 15.57 0.94 1.10
C VAL A 127 15.75 2.31 1.73
N LEU A 128 15.47 2.44 3.03
CA LEU A 128 15.61 3.70 3.74
C LEU A 128 17.08 4.21 3.73
N GLU A 129 18.05 3.32 3.97
CA GLU A 129 19.49 3.64 3.95
C GLU A 129 19.97 4.12 2.59
N GLN A 130 19.57 3.45 1.51
CA GLN A 130 20.09 3.74 0.17
C GLN A 130 19.39 4.89 -0.53
N THR A 131 18.12 5.16 -0.18
CA THR A 131 17.27 6.08 -0.93
C THR A 131 16.61 7.16 -0.09
N GLY A 132 16.61 7.04 1.23
CA GLY A 132 15.84 7.90 2.13
C GLY A 132 14.33 7.70 2.06
N PHE A 133 13.83 6.75 1.26
CA PHE A 133 12.40 6.45 1.19
C PHE A 133 11.96 5.55 2.35
N SER A 134 10.90 5.97 3.03
CA SER A 134 10.07 5.07 3.82
C SER A 134 8.90 4.58 2.97
N CYS A 135 8.58 3.29 3.08
CA CYS A 135 7.75 2.58 2.10
C CYS A 135 6.29 2.41 2.53
N ALA A 136 5.50 1.88 1.59
CA ALA A 136 4.18 1.32 1.80
C ALA A 136 4.22 -0.20 1.80
N ASP A 137 3.48 -0.86 2.73
CA ASP A 137 3.25 -2.31 2.70
C ASP A 137 1.77 -2.64 2.93
N GLU A 138 1.35 -3.86 2.56
CA GLU A 138 0.01 -4.37 2.83
C GLU A 138 -0.02 -5.12 4.17
N MET A 139 -0.86 -4.68 5.10
CA MET A 139 -1.06 -5.33 6.39
C MET A 139 -1.93 -6.57 6.22
N LEU A 140 -1.33 -7.71 5.84
CA LEU A 140 -2.02 -8.99 5.78
C LEU A 140 -2.21 -9.59 7.18
N TYR A 141 -1.19 -9.49 8.01
CA TYR A 141 -1.22 -9.90 9.42
C TYR A 141 -1.03 -8.65 10.29
N PRO A 142 -2.06 -8.21 11.02
CA PRO A 142 -1.98 -7.01 11.84
C PRO A 142 -0.78 -6.97 12.80
N GLU A 143 -0.48 -8.09 13.45
CA GLU A 143 0.63 -8.18 14.41
C GLU A 143 2.01 -7.96 13.76
N ASN A 144 2.16 -8.26 12.46
CA ASN A 144 3.44 -8.10 11.76
C ASN A 144 3.81 -6.64 11.53
N HIS A 145 2.84 -5.73 11.50
CA HIS A 145 3.12 -4.31 11.38
C HIS A 145 4.04 -3.81 12.51
N HIS A 146 3.90 -4.34 13.71
CA HIS A 146 4.73 -3.93 14.84
C HIS A 146 6.24 -4.15 14.62
N TYR A 147 6.63 -5.14 13.81
CA TYR A 147 8.03 -5.38 13.44
C TYR A 147 8.59 -4.35 12.44
N LEU A 148 7.71 -3.62 11.73
CA LEU A 148 8.05 -2.67 10.67
C LEU A 148 7.59 -1.24 10.97
N SER A 149 6.99 -0.96 12.13
CA SER A 149 6.35 0.32 12.45
C SER A 149 7.30 1.51 12.42
N ASP A 150 8.61 1.28 12.61
CA ASP A 150 9.67 2.30 12.57
C ASP A 150 10.27 2.52 11.17
N VAL A 151 9.81 1.77 10.14
CA VAL A 151 10.34 1.87 8.76
C VAL A 151 9.25 2.05 7.69
N LEU A 152 7.95 1.97 8.06
CA LEU A 152 6.83 2.16 7.15
C LEU A 152 6.16 3.52 7.38
N SER A 153 5.80 4.20 6.30
CA SER A 153 5.06 5.47 6.33
C SER A 153 3.64 5.37 5.74
N TYR A 154 3.28 4.24 5.17
CA TYR A 154 1.94 3.99 4.64
C TYR A 154 1.57 2.51 4.78
N VAL A 155 0.32 2.24 5.12
CA VAL A 155 -0.21 0.87 5.21
C VAL A 155 -1.48 0.75 4.38
N ALA A 156 -1.61 -0.36 3.65
CA ALA A 156 -2.87 -0.73 3.01
C ALA A 156 -3.52 -1.93 3.71
N VAL A 157 -4.83 -1.87 3.91
CA VAL A 157 -5.65 -3.02 4.30
C VAL A 157 -6.29 -3.59 3.04
N GLY A 158 -5.98 -4.84 2.74
CA GLY A 158 -6.39 -5.52 1.51
C GLY A 158 -7.91 -5.75 1.43
N ALA A 159 -8.40 -5.92 0.20
CA ALA A 159 -9.83 -6.12 -0.08
C ALA A 159 -10.45 -7.37 0.58
N ARG A 160 -9.63 -8.37 0.93
CA ARG A 160 -10.08 -9.58 1.65
C ARG A 160 -10.00 -9.43 3.17
N SER A 161 -9.31 -8.40 3.66
CA SER A 161 -9.04 -8.15 5.08
C SER A 161 -9.86 -7.00 5.65
N VAL A 162 -10.43 -6.13 4.82
CA VAL A 162 -11.10 -4.89 5.23
C VAL A 162 -12.35 -5.12 6.11
N GLU A 163 -12.97 -6.30 6.04
CA GLU A 163 -14.07 -6.69 6.91
C GLU A 163 -13.63 -7.26 8.25
N ASN A 164 -12.36 -7.64 8.37
CA ASN A 164 -11.84 -8.26 9.59
C ASN A 164 -11.67 -7.22 10.70
N GLN A 165 -12.23 -7.54 11.88
CA GLN A 165 -12.26 -6.64 13.03
C GLN A 165 -10.85 -6.25 13.49
N LEU A 166 -9.92 -7.21 13.59
CA LEU A 166 -8.58 -6.94 14.10
C LEU A 166 -7.80 -5.97 13.18
N HIS A 167 -7.99 -6.03 11.85
CA HIS A 167 -7.39 -5.07 10.93
C HIS A 167 -7.90 -3.65 11.17
N ARG A 168 -9.21 -3.48 11.38
CA ARG A 168 -9.82 -2.17 11.68
C ARG A 168 -9.33 -1.60 13.01
N LEU A 169 -9.28 -2.45 14.05
CA LEU A 169 -8.79 -2.06 15.37
C LEU A 169 -7.30 -1.71 15.34
N THR A 170 -6.47 -2.50 14.65
CA THR A 170 -5.05 -2.19 14.49
C THR A 170 -4.87 -0.88 13.74
N ALA A 171 -5.61 -0.66 12.65
CA ALA A 171 -5.56 0.60 11.88
C ALA A 171 -5.88 1.83 12.74
N SER A 172 -6.79 1.69 13.74
CA SER A 172 -7.13 2.78 14.66
C SER A 172 -5.99 3.17 15.61
N GLY A 173 -5.00 2.31 15.77
CA GLY A 173 -3.82 2.55 16.62
C GLY A 173 -2.60 3.06 15.87
N LEU A 174 -2.65 3.17 14.54
CA LEU A 174 -1.52 3.66 13.74
C LEU A 174 -1.56 5.18 13.62
N ASP A 175 -0.38 5.81 13.58
CA ASP A 175 -0.18 7.27 13.46
C ASP A 175 0.23 7.71 12.04
N ILE A 176 0.21 6.78 11.08
CA ILE A 176 0.49 6.95 9.65
C ILE A 176 -0.78 6.72 8.81
N PRO A 177 -0.82 7.18 7.55
CA PRO A 177 -1.95 6.92 6.66
C PRO A 177 -2.23 5.43 6.47
N VAL A 178 -3.50 5.03 6.63
CA VAL A 178 -3.97 3.66 6.42
C VAL A 178 -5.09 3.65 5.38
N GLY A 179 -4.81 3.03 4.24
CA GLY A 179 -5.78 2.91 3.15
C GLY A 179 -6.63 1.64 3.28
N MET A 180 -7.96 1.81 3.35
CA MET A 180 -8.94 0.72 3.39
C MET A 180 -9.42 0.42 1.96
N LYS A 181 -9.00 -0.72 1.39
CA LYS A 181 -9.48 -1.12 0.04
C LYS A 181 -10.97 -1.48 0.10
N ASN A 182 -11.74 -1.07 -0.91
CA ASN A 182 -13.08 -1.64 -1.06
C ASN A 182 -13.01 -3.18 -1.19
N PRO A 183 -13.99 -3.93 -0.62
CA PRO A 183 -14.03 -5.38 -0.75
C PRO A 183 -14.03 -5.85 -2.20
N THR A 184 -13.65 -7.10 -2.44
CA THR A 184 -13.61 -7.66 -3.81
C THR A 184 -14.94 -7.58 -4.54
N GLY A 185 -16.06 -7.68 -3.84
CA GLY A 185 -17.42 -7.50 -4.36
C GLY A 185 -17.87 -6.05 -4.51
N GLY A 186 -17.05 -5.07 -4.15
CA GLY A 186 -17.29 -3.64 -4.43
C GLY A 186 -18.19 -2.90 -3.44
N ASN A 187 -18.59 -3.49 -2.33
CA ASN A 187 -19.46 -2.82 -1.37
C ASN A 187 -18.77 -1.64 -0.68
N LEU A 188 -19.10 -0.41 -1.11
CA LEU A 188 -18.50 0.81 -0.57
C LEU A 188 -18.92 1.09 0.88
N SER A 189 -20.11 0.67 1.31
CA SER A 189 -20.53 0.86 2.71
C SER A 189 -19.64 0.07 3.68
N VAL A 190 -19.19 -1.12 3.30
CA VAL A 190 -18.21 -1.89 4.09
C VAL A 190 -16.90 -1.15 4.22
N MET A 191 -16.42 -0.53 3.13
CA MET A 191 -15.20 0.28 3.15
C MET A 191 -15.37 1.51 4.06
N ILE A 192 -16.46 2.25 3.94
CA ILE A 192 -16.77 3.40 4.80
C ILE A 192 -16.85 2.98 6.26
N ASN A 193 -17.55 1.88 6.58
CA ASN A 193 -17.61 1.36 7.94
C ASN A 193 -16.23 0.97 8.49
N SER A 194 -15.31 0.47 7.64
CA SER A 194 -13.96 0.14 8.07
C SER A 194 -13.12 1.40 8.36
N ILE A 195 -13.31 2.48 7.58
CA ILE A 195 -12.69 3.78 7.84
C ILE A 195 -13.26 4.37 9.15
N THR A 196 -14.58 4.32 9.33
CA THR A 196 -15.23 4.77 10.56
C THR A 196 -14.66 4.07 11.78
N ALA A 197 -14.57 2.73 11.74
CA ALA A 197 -13.98 1.96 12.83
C ALA A 197 -12.50 2.36 13.08
N ALA A 198 -11.71 2.54 12.01
CA ALA A 198 -10.31 2.94 12.15
C ALA A 198 -10.14 4.39 12.69
N GLN A 199 -11.09 5.28 12.46
CA GLN A 199 -11.03 6.65 13.00
C GLN A 199 -11.48 6.76 14.48
N HIS A 200 -12.10 5.71 15.05
CA HIS A 200 -12.55 5.70 16.44
C HIS A 200 -11.54 5.01 17.37
N PRO A 201 -11.50 5.39 18.67
CA PRO A 201 -10.69 4.70 19.67
C PRO A 201 -11.31 3.36 20.06
N HIS A 202 -10.46 2.38 20.36
CA HIS A 202 -10.87 1.03 20.77
C HIS A 202 -9.97 0.45 21.85
N THR A 203 -10.54 -0.44 22.69
CA THR A 203 -9.75 -1.30 23.59
C THR A 203 -9.80 -2.74 23.06
N PHE A 204 -8.63 -3.37 22.86
CA PHE A 204 -8.53 -4.70 22.30
C PHE A 204 -7.21 -5.39 22.66
N VAL A 205 -7.11 -6.69 22.36
CA VAL A 205 -5.87 -7.45 22.57
C VAL A 205 -4.99 -7.36 21.32
N TYR A 206 -3.75 -6.88 21.50
CA TYR A 206 -2.75 -6.77 20.42
C TYR A 206 -1.39 -7.28 20.93
N SER A 207 -0.80 -8.28 20.27
CA SER A 207 0.50 -8.88 20.63
C SER A 207 0.58 -9.25 22.13
N SER A 208 -0.47 -9.88 22.67
CA SER A 208 -0.61 -10.28 24.08
C SER A 208 -0.72 -9.14 25.08
N TRP A 209 -1.02 -7.92 24.63
CA TRP A 209 -1.30 -6.76 25.48
C TRP A 209 -2.77 -6.34 25.33
N GLU A 210 -3.38 -5.88 26.42
CA GLU A 210 -4.56 -5.03 26.33
C GLU A 210 -4.09 -3.63 25.94
N VAL A 211 -4.57 -3.14 24.79
CA VAL A 211 -4.20 -1.84 24.27
C VAL A 211 -5.42 -0.96 24.09
N GLN A 212 -5.25 0.35 24.21
CA GLN A 212 -6.23 1.35 23.88
C GLN A 212 -5.71 2.22 22.73
N SER A 213 -6.38 2.15 21.57
CA SER A 213 -6.10 3.04 20.44
C SER A 213 -6.77 4.40 20.61
N LYS A 214 -6.30 5.40 19.86
CA LYS A 214 -6.84 6.79 19.90
C LYS A 214 -7.73 7.10 18.71
N GLY A 215 -7.83 6.20 17.73
CA GLY A 215 -8.39 6.49 16.43
C GLY A 215 -7.34 7.09 15.48
N ASN A 216 -7.44 6.74 14.20
CA ASN A 216 -6.54 7.21 13.17
C ASN A 216 -7.27 8.13 12.17
N PRO A 217 -7.15 9.46 12.29
CA PRO A 217 -7.83 10.40 11.40
C PRO A 217 -7.32 10.37 9.95
N LEU A 218 -6.21 9.66 9.69
CA LEU A 218 -5.63 9.48 8.35
C LEU A 218 -6.09 8.17 7.67
N ALA A 219 -6.99 7.40 8.31
CA ALA A 219 -7.63 6.25 7.68
C ALA A 219 -8.53 6.73 6.54
N HIS A 220 -8.37 6.15 5.33
CA HIS A 220 -8.98 6.62 4.11
C HIS A 220 -9.33 5.49 3.13
N ALA A 221 -10.06 5.81 2.07
CA ALA A 221 -10.49 4.86 1.05
C ALA A 221 -9.37 4.51 0.06
N ILE A 222 -9.35 3.24 -0.40
CA ILE A 222 -8.66 2.84 -1.63
C ILE A 222 -9.67 2.22 -2.59
N LEU A 223 -9.90 2.83 -3.74
CA LEU A 223 -10.72 2.28 -4.82
C LEU A 223 -9.87 1.39 -5.72
N ARG A 224 -10.23 0.12 -5.85
CA ARG A 224 -9.50 -0.89 -6.63
C ARG A 224 -10.33 -1.60 -7.71
N GLY A 225 -11.56 -1.10 -7.98
CA GLY A 225 -12.55 -1.80 -8.77
C GLY A 225 -13.15 -3.00 -8.02
N LEU A 226 -14.03 -3.72 -8.67
CA LEU A 226 -14.72 -4.86 -8.10
C LEU A 226 -14.84 -6.03 -9.09
N ALA A 227 -15.10 -7.21 -8.59
CA ALA A 227 -15.56 -8.36 -9.39
C ALA A 227 -17.07 -8.51 -9.19
N ASN A 228 -17.84 -8.46 -10.28
CA ASN A 228 -19.28 -8.67 -10.21
C ASN A 228 -19.61 -10.16 -9.97
N LYS A 229 -20.91 -10.47 -9.80
CA LYS A 229 -21.40 -11.85 -9.56
C LYS A 229 -21.02 -12.87 -10.66
N HIS A 230 -20.58 -12.41 -11.83
CA HIS A 230 -20.12 -13.24 -12.94
C HIS A 230 -18.58 -13.30 -13.04
N GLY A 231 -17.86 -12.76 -12.05
CA GLY A 231 -16.39 -12.71 -12.02
C GLY A 231 -15.76 -11.67 -12.97
N ARG A 232 -16.57 -10.80 -13.61
CA ARG A 232 -16.05 -9.73 -14.46
C ARG A 232 -15.56 -8.56 -13.62
N SER A 233 -14.42 -8.00 -14.00
CA SER A 233 -13.92 -6.75 -13.43
C SER A 233 -14.81 -5.58 -13.84
N VAL A 234 -15.14 -4.74 -12.87
CA VAL A 234 -15.87 -3.49 -13.05
C VAL A 234 -15.04 -2.39 -12.39
N PRO A 235 -14.65 -1.34 -13.10
CA PRO A 235 -13.92 -0.21 -12.53
C PRO A 235 -14.80 0.59 -11.57
N ASN A 236 -14.16 1.35 -10.68
CA ASN A 236 -14.81 2.30 -9.77
C ASN A 236 -13.98 3.58 -9.57
N TYR A 237 -13.37 4.10 -10.64
CA TYR A 237 -12.53 5.30 -10.65
C TYR A 237 -13.05 6.41 -11.56
N HIS A 238 -14.17 6.18 -12.27
CA HIS A 238 -14.75 7.20 -13.15
C HIS A 238 -15.27 8.38 -12.34
N TYR A 239 -15.55 9.46 -13.04
CA TYR A 239 -16.01 10.71 -12.44
C TYR A 239 -17.22 10.49 -11.51
N GLU A 240 -18.20 9.71 -11.95
CA GLU A 240 -19.40 9.39 -11.20
C GLU A 240 -19.13 8.53 -9.95
N ASP A 241 -18.18 7.61 -10.03
CA ASP A 241 -17.75 6.80 -8.88
C ASP A 241 -17.09 7.68 -7.81
N LEU A 242 -16.25 8.63 -8.23
CA LEU A 242 -15.60 9.58 -7.34
C LEU A 242 -16.60 10.56 -6.71
N GLN A 243 -17.62 11.01 -7.45
CA GLN A 243 -18.71 11.81 -6.90
C GLN A 243 -19.51 11.02 -5.86
N LEU A 244 -19.89 9.78 -6.18
CA LEU A 244 -20.58 8.90 -5.21
C LEU A 244 -19.76 8.74 -3.93
N LEU A 245 -18.44 8.60 -4.04
CA LEU A 245 -17.59 8.50 -2.86
C LEU A 245 -17.56 9.80 -2.05
N CYS A 246 -17.58 10.98 -2.69
CA CYS A 246 -17.74 12.26 -1.99
C CYS A 246 -19.04 12.28 -1.16
N GLU A 247 -20.16 11.88 -1.76
CA GLU A 247 -21.45 11.84 -1.08
C GLU A 247 -21.45 10.88 0.11
N LEU A 248 -20.82 9.70 -0.03
CA LEU A 248 -20.70 8.73 1.06
C LEU A 248 -19.86 9.27 2.23
N TYR A 249 -18.79 10.00 1.95
CA TYR A 249 -18.00 10.67 2.99
C TYR A 249 -18.80 11.76 3.70
N ASP A 250 -19.52 12.59 2.96
CA ASP A 250 -20.35 13.66 3.52
C ASP A 250 -21.45 13.08 4.42
N GLN A 251 -22.11 11.99 4.00
CA GLN A 251 -23.14 11.31 4.79
C GLN A 251 -22.60 10.62 6.05
N SER A 252 -21.35 10.15 6.00
CA SER A 252 -20.75 9.42 7.12
C SER A 252 -20.17 10.31 8.21
N GLY A 253 -19.97 11.61 7.95
CA GLY A 253 -19.36 12.55 8.87
C GLY A 253 -17.90 12.22 9.22
N LEU A 254 -17.20 11.48 8.36
CA LEU A 254 -15.82 11.09 8.58
C LEU A 254 -14.86 12.28 8.49
N GLN A 255 -13.80 12.23 9.31
CA GLN A 255 -12.73 13.23 9.26
C GLN A 255 -11.85 13.01 8.02
N ASN A 256 -11.33 14.11 7.46
CA ASN A 256 -10.36 14.10 6.37
C ASN A 256 -10.75 13.20 5.18
N PRO A 257 -11.84 13.50 4.45
CA PRO A 257 -12.22 12.75 3.27
C PRO A 257 -11.04 12.61 2.30
N ALA A 258 -10.64 11.37 2.02
CA ALA A 258 -9.49 11.08 1.18
C ALA A 258 -9.65 9.75 0.45
N VAL A 259 -9.14 9.70 -0.78
CA VAL A 259 -9.06 8.48 -1.56
C VAL A 259 -7.72 8.35 -2.26
N VAL A 260 -7.18 7.14 -2.26
CA VAL A 260 -6.15 6.69 -3.18
C VAL A 260 -6.81 5.79 -4.22
N VAL A 261 -6.55 6.01 -5.50
CA VAL A 261 -7.11 5.17 -6.55
C VAL A 261 -6.05 4.21 -7.07
N ASP A 262 -6.33 2.92 -6.90
CA ASP A 262 -5.51 1.82 -7.42
C ASP A 262 -5.83 1.66 -8.92
N THR A 263 -4.86 1.94 -9.78
CA THR A 263 -5.03 1.96 -11.23
C THR A 263 -4.96 0.57 -11.87
N ASN A 264 -4.57 -0.46 -11.10
CA ASN A 264 -4.52 -1.85 -11.56
C ASN A 264 -5.74 -2.66 -11.06
N HIS A 265 -5.55 -3.89 -10.65
CA HIS A 265 -6.57 -4.82 -10.16
C HIS A 265 -7.83 -4.83 -11.05
N SER A 266 -9.03 -4.65 -10.46
CA SER A 266 -10.27 -4.63 -11.24
C SER A 266 -10.53 -3.32 -11.96
N ASN A 267 -9.82 -2.24 -11.61
CA ASN A 267 -9.92 -0.96 -12.32
C ASN A 267 -9.34 -1.05 -13.75
N SER A 268 -8.28 -1.82 -13.94
CA SER A 268 -7.71 -2.12 -15.27
C SER A 268 -8.13 -3.50 -15.81
N GLY A 269 -8.84 -4.30 -15.01
CA GLY A 269 -9.03 -5.72 -15.31
C GLY A 269 -7.72 -6.52 -15.34
N LYS A 270 -6.67 -6.02 -14.64
CA LYS A 270 -5.28 -6.50 -14.66
C LYS A 270 -4.56 -6.35 -16.00
N HIS A 271 -5.07 -5.49 -16.88
CA HIS A 271 -4.36 -5.03 -18.07
C HIS A 271 -3.43 -3.89 -17.64
N TRP A 272 -2.17 -4.23 -17.37
CA TRP A 272 -1.18 -3.28 -16.83
C TRP A 272 -0.95 -2.07 -17.75
N GLU A 273 -1.16 -2.23 -19.05
CA GLU A 273 -1.05 -1.18 -20.08
C GLU A 273 -2.06 -0.04 -19.87
N GLU A 274 -3.18 -0.33 -19.22
CA GLU A 274 -4.25 0.64 -18.96
C GLU A 274 -3.96 1.60 -17.81
N GLN A 275 -3.03 1.24 -16.91
CA GLN A 275 -2.72 2.05 -15.74
C GLN A 275 -2.39 3.53 -16.09
N PRO A 276 -1.58 3.84 -17.14
CA PRO A 276 -1.30 5.22 -17.51
C PRO A 276 -2.54 6.00 -17.95
N ARG A 277 -3.43 5.38 -18.72
CA ARG A 277 -4.68 6.02 -19.14
C ARG A 277 -5.57 6.31 -17.94
N ILE A 278 -5.77 5.31 -17.07
CA ILE A 278 -6.59 5.42 -15.87
C ILE A 278 -6.07 6.54 -14.95
N ALA A 279 -4.75 6.57 -14.69
CA ALA A 279 -4.14 7.61 -13.87
C ALA A 279 -4.42 9.03 -14.40
N LYS A 280 -4.30 9.23 -15.71
CA LYS A 280 -4.59 10.53 -16.36
C LYS A 280 -6.08 10.89 -16.30
N GLU A 281 -6.98 9.92 -16.49
CA GLU A 281 -8.43 10.12 -16.39
C GLU A 281 -8.83 10.59 -14.98
N ILE A 282 -8.26 9.99 -13.95
CA ILE A 282 -8.49 10.39 -12.56
C ILE A 282 -8.02 11.85 -12.35
N LEU A 283 -6.81 12.21 -12.79
CA LEU A 283 -6.32 13.59 -12.69
C LEU A 283 -7.14 14.59 -13.52
N HIS A 284 -7.68 14.17 -14.66
CA HIS A 284 -8.63 14.98 -15.40
C HIS A 284 -9.89 15.26 -14.56
N SER A 285 -10.45 14.24 -13.92
CA SER A 285 -11.63 14.39 -13.04
C SER A 285 -11.36 15.33 -11.86
N THR A 286 -10.15 15.31 -11.27
CA THR A 286 -9.78 16.24 -10.18
C THR A 286 -9.77 17.71 -10.61
N ARG A 287 -9.41 17.99 -11.87
CA ARG A 287 -9.45 19.35 -12.44
C ARG A 287 -10.86 19.82 -12.76
N HIS A 288 -11.74 18.89 -13.07
CA HIS A 288 -13.13 19.19 -13.48
C HIS A 288 -14.05 19.47 -12.28
N SER A 289 -13.76 18.86 -11.11
CA SER A 289 -14.53 19.03 -9.88
C SER A 289 -13.61 19.34 -8.69
N ALA A 290 -13.83 20.50 -8.07
CA ALA A 290 -13.09 20.90 -6.88
C ALA A 290 -13.34 19.92 -5.69
N GLN A 291 -14.52 19.29 -5.60
CA GLN A 291 -14.84 18.29 -4.59
C GLN A 291 -13.99 17.03 -4.80
N ILE A 292 -13.95 16.50 -6.02
CA ILE A 292 -13.10 15.36 -6.39
C ILE A 292 -11.62 15.72 -6.21
N GLY A 293 -11.21 16.94 -6.57
CA GLY A 293 -9.84 17.43 -6.39
C GLY A 293 -9.39 17.44 -4.92
N ARG A 294 -10.31 17.77 -4.00
CA ARG A 294 -10.04 17.67 -2.56
C ARG A 294 -10.02 16.24 -2.03
N LEU A 295 -10.85 15.36 -2.62
CA LEU A 295 -10.97 13.97 -2.20
C LEU A 295 -9.76 13.13 -2.63
N VAL A 296 -9.30 13.25 -3.90
CA VAL A 296 -8.22 12.42 -4.44
C VAL A 296 -6.87 12.89 -3.92
N LYS A 297 -6.30 12.14 -2.98
CA LYS A 297 -5.00 12.41 -2.36
C LYS A 297 -3.86 11.65 -2.99
N GLY A 298 -4.15 10.55 -3.72
CA GLY A 298 -3.09 9.74 -4.30
C GLY A 298 -3.56 8.75 -5.35
N LEU A 299 -2.55 8.18 -6.01
CA LEU A 299 -2.68 7.06 -6.95
C LEU A 299 -1.85 5.89 -6.45
N MET A 300 -2.31 4.67 -6.73
CA MET A 300 -1.54 3.45 -6.49
C MET A 300 -1.32 2.74 -7.82
N ILE A 301 -0.04 2.47 -8.15
CA ILE A 301 0.38 1.92 -9.45
C ILE A 301 1.22 0.68 -9.23
N GLU A 302 0.90 -0.41 -9.91
CA GLU A 302 1.73 -1.61 -9.94
C GLU A 302 2.76 -1.51 -11.06
N SER A 303 4.02 -1.35 -10.68
CA SER A 303 5.14 -1.11 -11.57
C SER A 303 6.40 -1.82 -11.10
N TYR A 304 7.22 -2.28 -12.05
CA TYR A 304 8.51 -2.91 -11.75
C TYR A 304 9.54 -2.56 -12.84
N LEU A 305 10.67 -3.31 -12.92
CA LEU A 305 11.69 -3.05 -13.93
C LEU A 305 11.21 -3.45 -15.33
N GLU A 306 10.51 -4.60 -15.45
CA GLU A 306 10.05 -5.16 -16.70
C GLU A 306 8.51 -5.21 -16.79
N ASP A 307 7.99 -5.11 -18.01
CA ASP A 307 6.56 -5.16 -18.30
C ASP A 307 5.95 -6.54 -18.03
N GLY A 308 4.71 -6.53 -17.51
CA GLY A 308 3.87 -7.70 -17.37
C GLY A 308 4.23 -8.57 -16.16
N CYS A 309 4.05 -9.87 -16.29
CA CYS A 309 4.37 -10.85 -15.25
C CYS A 309 4.93 -12.14 -15.83
N GLN A 310 5.46 -12.99 -14.95
CA GLN A 310 5.99 -14.31 -15.24
C GLN A 310 5.60 -15.31 -14.13
N LYS A 311 5.87 -16.58 -14.33
CA LYS A 311 5.79 -17.59 -13.26
C LYS A 311 6.94 -17.37 -12.26
N PRO A 312 6.84 -17.87 -11.00
CA PRO A 312 7.92 -17.73 -10.01
C PRO A 312 9.28 -18.24 -10.48
N ASP A 313 9.30 -19.26 -11.33
CA ASP A 313 10.48 -19.89 -11.96
C ASP A 313 10.88 -19.26 -13.32
N GLY A 314 10.26 -18.16 -13.72
CA GLY A 314 10.42 -17.57 -15.06
C GLY A 314 11.78 -16.95 -15.36
N GLY A 315 12.57 -16.62 -14.34
CA GLY A 315 13.98 -16.22 -14.46
C GLY A 315 14.28 -14.81 -14.99
N VAL A 316 13.30 -14.05 -15.45
CA VAL A 316 13.50 -12.67 -15.93
C VAL A 316 13.67 -11.73 -14.74
N TYR A 317 14.83 -11.09 -14.64
CA TYR A 317 15.14 -10.14 -13.58
C TYR A 317 14.19 -8.95 -13.60
N GLY A 318 13.66 -8.58 -12.42
CA GLY A 318 12.77 -7.42 -12.27
C GLY A 318 11.42 -7.51 -12.97
N LYS A 319 10.97 -8.73 -13.33
CA LYS A 319 9.63 -9.00 -13.85
C LYS A 319 8.75 -9.61 -12.76
N SER A 320 7.56 -9.07 -12.56
CA SER A 320 6.64 -9.51 -11.50
C SER A 320 6.34 -11.02 -11.58
N ILE A 321 6.37 -11.70 -10.45
CA ILE A 321 5.95 -13.11 -10.30
C ILE A 321 4.52 -13.26 -9.76
N THR A 322 3.79 -12.16 -9.71
CA THR A 322 2.37 -12.09 -9.27
C THR A 322 1.52 -11.37 -10.31
N ASP A 323 0.80 -10.29 -9.96
CA ASP A 323 0.01 -9.57 -10.97
C ASP A 323 0.92 -8.76 -11.92
N PRO A 324 0.52 -8.57 -13.19
CA PRO A 324 1.34 -7.89 -14.17
C PRO A 324 1.55 -6.40 -13.83
N CYS A 325 2.79 -5.92 -14.03
CA CYS A 325 3.25 -4.58 -13.69
C CYS A 325 3.63 -3.77 -14.92
N LEU A 326 3.56 -2.44 -14.79
CA LEU A 326 4.10 -1.50 -15.76
C LEU A 326 5.63 -1.48 -15.66
N GLY A 327 6.36 -1.63 -16.77
CA GLY A 327 7.81 -1.60 -16.80
C GLY A 327 8.41 -0.20 -16.61
N TRP A 328 9.70 -0.14 -16.25
CA TRP A 328 10.37 1.09 -15.83
C TRP A 328 10.25 2.25 -16.82
N LYS A 329 10.55 2.04 -18.10
CA LYS A 329 10.51 3.13 -19.11
C LYS A 329 9.15 3.83 -19.19
N LYS A 330 8.08 3.04 -19.09
CA LYS A 330 6.71 3.58 -19.11
C LYS A 330 6.37 4.25 -17.78
N THR A 331 6.87 3.71 -16.70
CA THR A 331 6.70 4.25 -15.34
C THR A 331 7.34 5.62 -15.20
N GLU A 332 8.60 5.77 -15.56
CA GLU A 332 9.31 7.05 -15.50
C GLU A 332 8.58 8.12 -16.32
N ARG A 333 8.24 7.81 -17.56
CA ARG A 333 7.46 8.70 -18.41
C ARG A 333 6.13 9.09 -17.78
N LEU A 334 5.39 8.11 -17.24
CA LEU A 334 4.10 8.35 -16.58
C LEU A 334 4.24 9.31 -15.39
N ILE A 335 5.27 9.14 -14.54
CA ILE A 335 5.46 10.02 -13.39
C ILE A 335 5.65 11.48 -13.82
N TYR A 336 6.44 11.75 -14.86
CA TYR A 336 6.59 13.10 -15.42
C TYR A 336 5.28 13.64 -16.00
N GLU A 337 4.55 12.83 -16.78
CA GLU A 337 3.25 13.21 -17.33
C GLU A 337 2.22 13.54 -16.22
N LEU A 338 2.23 12.78 -15.11
CA LEU A 338 1.36 13.07 -13.95
C LEU A 338 1.79 14.36 -13.23
N ALA A 339 3.10 14.63 -13.13
CA ALA A 339 3.59 15.87 -12.56
C ALA A 339 3.20 17.08 -13.42
N ASP A 340 3.19 16.98 -14.74
CA ASP A 340 2.74 18.04 -15.65
C ASP A 340 1.22 18.27 -15.54
N LEU A 341 0.49 17.25 -15.16
CA LEU A 341 -0.95 17.31 -14.92
C LEU A 341 -1.32 17.83 -13.51
N ARG A 342 -0.40 18.01 -12.60
CA ARG A 342 -0.58 18.62 -11.28
C ARG A 342 -0.04 20.05 -11.32
#